data_a942214b8b87706091c916404449fc40
#
_entry.id   a942214b8b87706091c916404449fc40
#
_cell.length_a   1.000
_cell.length_b   1.000
_cell.length_c   1.000
_cell.angle_alpha   90.00
_cell.angle_beta   90.00
_cell.angle_gamma   90.00
#
_symmetry.space_group_name_H-M   'P 1'
#
loop_
_entity.id
_entity.type
_entity.pdbx_description
1 polymer ?
#
loop_
_entity_poly.entity_id
_entity_poly.type
_entity_poly.pdbx_seq_one_letter_code
_entity_poly.pdbx_strand_id
1 'polypeptide(L)'
;MKIYHYTSIENLALILKHKTIRFSRLDQVDDVEEATYGSGPYNTLLGQYAFVSCWTKEEKENLALWNMYTKYKGIRIGLDEDMFITYPINPNFKTFFNSYIKFENDYFISSINNEAKLIDVNYVTSPEDYIKDIVKEENNMINISPKNIGIYKRKEWDCQKESRFRLIIFPVNPKYVEIIQKRKLDDFSLLTQAMGAFCQSLKESYKISLLYKDMPIKKEALDNIEIMLGPNTSEGERAIVEALLTSFPNHIIKYSYFKGKIRIK
;
A
#
# COMPACT_ATOMS: atom_id res chain seq x y z
N MET A 1 1.86 11.95 -13.08
CA MET A 1 1.76 13.04 -12.07
C MET A 1 2.70 12.72 -10.94
N LYS A 2 3.37 13.76 -10.35
CA LYS A 2 4.26 13.56 -9.20
C LYS A 2 3.45 13.39 -7.91
N ILE A 3 3.84 12.44 -7.10
CA ILE A 3 3.27 12.13 -5.78
C ILE A 3 4.38 12.08 -4.73
N TYR A 4 4.02 12.26 -3.47
CA TYR A 4 4.99 12.49 -2.40
C TYR A 4 4.76 11.54 -1.21
N HIS A 5 5.87 11.05 -0.64
CA HIS A 5 5.88 10.16 0.52
C HIS A 5 6.86 10.68 1.58
N TYR A 6 6.36 10.87 2.81
CA TYR A 6 7.16 11.31 3.95
C TYR A 6 7.71 10.10 4.70
N THR A 7 9.03 10.05 4.86
CA THR A 7 9.65 8.86 5.45
C THR A 7 11.04 9.17 6.04
N SER A 8 11.66 8.17 6.65
CA SER A 8 13.01 8.30 7.21
C SER A 8 14.11 8.13 6.15
N ILE A 9 15.34 8.54 6.47
CA ILE A 9 16.51 8.34 5.60
C ILE A 9 16.86 6.86 5.49
N GLU A 10 16.64 6.08 6.55
CA GLU A 10 16.85 4.62 6.55
C GLU A 10 15.92 3.94 5.54
N ASN A 11 14.65 4.36 5.48
CA ASN A 11 13.71 3.83 4.49
C ASN A 11 14.12 4.22 3.06
N LEU A 12 14.64 5.43 2.84
CA LEU A 12 15.23 5.79 1.54
C LEU A 12 16.34 4.82 1.15
N ALA A 13 17.26 4.54 2.08
CA ALA A 13 18.37 3.60 1.81
C ALA A 13 17.85 2.20 1.41
N LEU A 14 16.79 1.70 2.07
CA LEU A 14 16.17 0.43 1.73
C LEU A 14 15.50 0.48 0.34
N ILE A 15 14.75 1.55 0.04
CA ILE A 15 14.10 1.76 -1.25
C ILE A 15 15.14 1.75 -2.39
N LEU A 16 16.21 2.52 -2.25
CA LEU A 16 17.27 2.62 -3.27
C LEU A 16 18.04 1.30 -3.43
N LYS A 17 18.35 0.63 -2.33
CA LYS A 17 19.06 -0.66 -2.31
C LYS A 17 18.26 -1.77 -2.98
N HIS A 18 16.99 -1.90 -2.62
CA HIS A 18 16.14 -3.00 -3.09
C HIS A 18 15.34 -2.65 -4.35
N LYS A 19 15.28 -1.36 -4.71
CA LYS A 19 14.46 -0.83 -5.82
C LYS A 19 12.99 -1.21 -5.70
N THR A 20 12.48 -1.14 -4.48
CA THR A 20 11.10 -1.52 -4.14
C THR A 20 10.45 -0.46 -3.26
N ILE A 21 9.12 -0.38 -3.34
CA ILE A 21 8.29 0.35 -2.38
C ILE A 21 7.52 -0.67 -1.56
N ARG A 22 7.51 -0.45 -0.25
CA ARG A 22 6.79 -1.30 0.69
C ARG A 22 5.30 -1.00 0.70
N PHE A 23 4.51 -2.06 0.63
CA PHE A 23 3.08 -2.07 0.91
C PHE A 23 2.89 -2.72 2.27
N SER A 24 2.54 -1.94 3.26
CA SER A 24 2.28 -2.42 4.63
C SER A 24 0.85 -2.95 4.74
N ARG A 25 0.66 -4.01 5.53
CA ARG A 25 -0.68 -4.53 5.80
C ARG A 25 -1.51 -3.47 6.52
N LEU A 26 -2.78 -3.33 6.17
CA LEU A 26 -3.64 -2.23 6.61
C LEU A 26 -3.86 -2.20 8.13
N ASP A 27 -3.78 -3.34 8.80
CA ASP A 27 -3.84 -3.41 10.27
C ASP A 27 -2.52 -3.03 10.97
N GLN A 28 -1.49 -2.65 10.22
CA GLN A 28 -0.19 -2.19 10.70
C GLN A 28 0.05 -0.69 10.42
N VAL A 29 -0.92 0.01 9.84
CA VAL A 29 -0.83 1.45 9.63
C VAL A 29 -1.33 2.21 10.88
N ASP A 30 -1.18 3.53 10.89
CA ASP A 30 -1.42 4.39 12.03
C ASP A 30 -2.89 4.49 12.48
N ASP A 31 -3.86 4.30 11.60
CA ASP A 31 -5.28 4.24 11.94
C ASP A 31 -5.76 2.79 12.09
N VAL A 32 -5.91 2.35 13.34
CA VAL A 32 -6.33 0.97 13.66
C VAL A 32 -7.76 0.69 13.20
N GLU A 33 -8.63 1.71 13.17
CA GLU A 33 -10.04 1.54 12.82
C GLU A 33 -10.24 1.22 11.33
N GLU A 34 -9.38 1.73 10.44
CA GLU A 34 -9.50 1.47 9.01
C GLU A 34 -9.26 0.00 8.61
N ALA A 35 -8.74 -0.82 9.51
CA ALA A 35 -8.58 -2.25 9.31
C ALA A 35 -9.77 -3.08 9.80
N THR A 36 -10.70 -2.45 10.53
CA THR A 36 -11.80 -3.16 11.23
C THR A 36 -13.12 -2.96 10.49
N TYR A 37 -13.52 -3.95 9.72
CA TYR A 37 -14.75 -3.95 8.94
C TYR A 37 -15.75 -4.99 9.44
N GLY A 38 -15.91 -5.15 10.74
CA GLY A 38 -16.75 -6.20 11.27
C GLY A 38 -17.91 -5.69 12.11
N SER A 39 -19.10 -6.15 11.82
CA SER A 39 -20.23 -6.15 12.76
C SER A 39 -20.79 -7.55 12.88
N GLY A 40 -21.03 -8.02 14.11
CA GLY A 40 -21.66 -9.30 14.36
C GLY A 40 -20.71 -10.50 14.44
N PRO A 41 -21.23 -11.73 14.28
CA PRO A 41 -20.47 -12.98 14.50
C PRO A 41 -19.28 -13.18 13.54
N TYR A 42 -19.19 -12.38 12.48
CA TYR A 42 -18.12 -12.41 11.48
C TYR A 42 -17.19 -11.20 11.60
N ASN A 43 -16.79 -10.87 12.81
CA ASN A 43 -15.81 -9.79 13.04
C ASN A 43 -14.46 -10.16 12.43
N THR A 44 -14.43 -10.19 11.11
CA THR A 44 -13.24 -10.51 10.33
C THR A 44 -12.45 -9.23 10.15
N LEU A 45 -11.22 -9.21 10.64
CA LEU A 45 -10.28 -8.11 10.40
C LEU A 45 -9.89 -8.09 8.91
N LEU A 46 -10.78 -7.58 8.06
CA LEU A 46 -10.56 -7.57 6.60
C LEU A 46 -9.33 -6.76 6.21
N GLY A 47 -8.91 -5.82 7.06
CA GLY A 47 -7.68 -5.06 6.86
C GLY A 47 -6.43 -5.93 6.73
N GLN A 48 -6.42 -7.15 7.29
CA GLN A 48 -5.31 -8.08 7.10
C GLN A 48 -5.15 -8.60 5.66
N TYR A 49 -6.14 -8.36 4.79
CA TYR A 49 -6.12 -8.77 3.38
C TYR A 49 -5.73 -7.64 2.42
N ALA A 50 -5.67 -6.41 2.91
CA ALA A 50 -5.25 -5.24 2.15
C ALA A 50 -3.84 -4.80 2.57
N PHE A 51 -3.02 -4.51 1.58
CA PHE A 51 -1.68 -3.96 1.75
C PHE A 51 -1.61 -2.64 1.01
N VAL A 52 -1.12 -1.60 1.66
CA VAL A 52 -1.16 -0.23 1.14
C VAL A 52 0.20 0.44 1.15
N SER A 53 0.44 1.27 0.14
CA SER A 53 1.53 2.23 0.11
C SER A 53 0.94 3.63 0.01
N CYS A 54 1.19 4.46 1.03
CA CYS A 54 0.53 5.73 1.27
C CYS A 54 1.33 6.90 0.72
N TRP A 55 0.68 7.78 -0.02
CA TRP A 55 1.24 8.94 -0.72
C TRP A 55 0.32 10.14 -0.56
N THR A 56 0.79 11.31 -0.97
CA THR A 56 -0.06 12.49 -1.17
C THR A 56 0.23 13.13 -2.53
N LYS A 57 -0.80 13.69 -3.15
CA LYS A 57 -0.68 14.46 -4.40
C LYS A 57 -0.33 15.93 -4.14
N GLU A 58 -0.36 16.33 -2.86
CA GLU A 58 -0.12 17.72 -2.46
C GLU A 58 1.35 18.10 -2.68
N GLU A 59 1.61 19.01 -3.62
CA GLU A 59 2.95 19.55 -3.85
C GLU A 59 3.44 20.38 -2.66
N LYS A 60 2.51 21.10 -2.03
CA LYS A 60 2.81 21.89 -0.83
C LYS A 60 3.17 20.98 0.33
N GLU A 61 4.19 21.39 1.07
CA GLU A 61 4.62 20.69 2.27
C GLU A 61 3.52 20.69 3.34
N ASN A 62 3.36 19.56 3.99
CA ASN A 62 2.40 19.38 5.09
C ASN A 62 3.16 19.18 6.41
N LEU A 63 3.00 20.14 7.35
CA LEU A 63 3.64 20.08 8.66
C LEU A 63 3.18 18.89 9.51
N ALA A 64 1.92 18.49 9.38
CA ALA A 64 1.42 17.31 10.09
C ALA A 64 2.15 16.05 9.62
N LEU A 65 2.33 15.86 8.32
CA LEU A 65 3.08 14.72 7.77
C LEU A 65 4.56 14.75 8.14
N TRP A 66 5.20 15.93 8.13
CA TRP A 66 6.57 16.07 8.63
C TRP A 66 6.70 15.63 10.10
N ASN A 67 5.73 16.01 10.94
CA ASN A 67 5.74 15.61 12.34
C ASN A 67 5.49 14.13 12.52
N MET A 68 4.41 13.62 11.93
CA MET A 68 3.93 12.25 12.12
C MET A 68 4.96 11.21 11.67
N TYR A 69 5.51 11.38 10.48
CA TYR A 69 6.34 10.34 9.85
C TYR A 69 7.84 10.53 10.01
N THR A 70 8.28 11.75 10.34
CA THR A 70 9.73 12.06 10.34
C THR A 70 10.21 12.81 11.57
N LYS A 71 9.31 13.25 12.44
CA LYS A 71 9.62 14.17 13.54
C LYS A 71 10.46 15.37 13.06
N TYR A 72 10.13 15.86 11.85
CA TYR A 72 10.78 16.97 11.14
C TYR A 72 12.23 16.72 10.67
N LYS A 73 12.78 15.50 10.80
CA LYS A 73 14.18 15.19 10.46
C LYS A 73 14.36 14.32 9.22
N GLY A 74 13.35 13.58 8.79
CA GLY A 74 13.45 12.68 7.65
C GLY A 74 13.43 13.42 6.31
N ILE A 75 12.83 12.77 5.34
CA ILE A 75 12.75 13.26 3.97
C ILE A 75 11.32 13.14 3.42
N ARG A 76 11.06 13.87 2.35
CA ARG A 76 9.92 13.66 1.47
C ARG A 76 10.42 13.20 0.11
N ILE A 77 10.01 12.00 -0.30
CA ILE A 77 10.32 11.43 -1.61
C ILE A 77 9.26 11.88 -2.60
N GLY A 78 9.66 12.38 -3.77
CA GLY A 78 8.79 12.65 -4.90
C GLY A 78 9.08 11.70 -6.06
N LEU A 79 8.07 10.95 -6.52
CA LEU A 79 8.14 10.03 -7.65
C LEU A 79 6.92 10.24 -8.56
N ASP A 80 7.01 9.79 -9.80
CA ASP A 80 5.84 9.75 -10.66
C ASP A 80 4.88 8.62 -10.23
N GLU A 81 3.56 8.87 -10.35
CA GLU A 81 2.54 7.88 -9.98
C GLU A 81 2.66 6.57 -10.76
N ASP A 82 3.28 6.58 -11.93
CA ASP A 82 3.49 5.39 -12.75
C ASP A 82 4.85 4.70 -12.46
N MET A 83 5.39 4.89 -11.26
CA MET A 83 6.71 4.37 -10.85
C MET A 83 6.85 2.86 -10.84
N PHE A 84 5.77 2.10 -10.68
CA PHE A 84 5.84 0.65 -10.54
C PHE A 84 6.03 -0.07 -11.87
N ILE A 85 6.68 -1.23 -11.80
CA ILE A 85 6.65 -2.19 -12.92
C ILE A 85 5.25 -2.76 -13.00
N THR A 86 4.59 -2.58 -14.13
CA THR A 86 3.20 -2.99 -14.34
C THR A 86 3.03 -3.78 -15.62
N TYR A 87 1.99 -4.60 -15.68
CA TYR A 87 1.67 -5.48 -16.78
C TYR A 87 0.26 -5.18 -17.28
N PRO A 88 0.05 -4.91 -18.58
CA PRO A 88 -1.27 -4.67 -19.13
C PRO A 88 -2.05 -5.99 -19.24
N ILE A 89 -3.29 -6.00 -18.75
CA ILE A 89 -4.27 -7.07 -19.02
C ILE A 89 -5.11 -6.69 -20.24
N ASN A 90 -5.44 -5.41 -20.35
CA ASN A 90 -6.08 -4.80 -21.52
C ASN A 90 -5.63 -3.33 -21.62
N PRO A 91 -5.98 -2.57 -22.67
CA PRO A 91 -5.53 -1.19 -22.87
C PRO A 91 -5.80 -0.25 -21.69
N ASN A 92 -6.84 -0.51 -20.91
CA ASN A 92 -7.29 0.37 -19.83
C ASN A 92 -7.02 -0.21 -18.42
N PHE A 93 -6.44 -1.41 -18.33
CA PHE A 93 -6.22 -2.08 -17.06
C PHE A 93 -4.81 -2.63 -16.95
N LYS A 94 -4.04 -2.08 -16.03
CA LYS A 94 -2.69 -2.56 -15.68
C LYS A 94 -2.71 -3.14 -14.26
N THR A 95 -1.89 -4.16 -14.05
CA THR A 95 -1.73 -4.82 -12.77
C THR A 95 -0.26 -4.93 -12.38
N PHE A 96 0.00 -5.19 -11.11
CA PHE A 96 1.36 -5.39 -10.59
C PHE A 96 1.97 -6.76 -10.94
N PHE A 97 1.22 -7.66 -11.55
CA PHE A 97 1.64 -9.05 -11.80
C PHE A 97 1.37 -9.45 -13.25
N ASN A 98 2.26 -10.24 -13.81
CA ASN A 98 2.15 -10.73 -15.20
C ASN A 98 1.31 -12.02 -15.34
N SER A 99 0.54 -12.40 -14.31
CA SER A 99 -0.32 -13.57 -14.30
C SER A 99 -1.71 -13.23 -13.81
N TYR A 100 -2.73 -13.93 -14.31
CA TYR A 100 -4.11 -13.75 -13.89
C TYR A 100 -4.31 -14.07 -12.40
N ILE A 101 -3.65 -15.12 -11.93
CA ILE A 101 -3.58 -15.50 -10.52
C ILE A 101 -2.17 -15.97 -10.17
N LYS A 102 -1.66 -15.53 -9.03
CA LYS A 102 -0.35 -15.92 -8.51
C LYS A 102 -0.51 -16.49 -7.12
N PHE A 103 -0.13 -17.76 -6.95
CA PHE A 103 -0.03 -18.41 -5.66
C PHE A 103 1.36 -18.19 -5.04
N GLU A 104 1.36 -17.98 -3.75
CA GLU A 104 2.50 -18.05 -2.86
C GLU A 104 2.23 -19.16 -1.83
N ASN A 105 3.08 -19.31 -0.81
CA ASN A 105 2.98 -20.45 0.12
C ASN A 105 1.64 -20.51 0.87
N ASP A 106 1.10 -19.36 1.30
CA ASP A 106 -0.06 -19.27 2.19
C ASP A 106 -1.10 -18.23 1.76
N TYR A 107 -1.01 -17.77 0.51
CA TYR A 107 -1.97 -16.84 -0.08
C TYR A 107 -1.95 -16.90 -1.61
N PHE A 108 -2.94 -16.29 -2.23
CA PHE A 108 -2.89 -15.94 -3.65
C PHE A 108 -3.24 -14.47 -3.88
N ILE A 109 -2.83 -13.97 -5.04
CA ILE A 109 -3.13 -12.64 -5.55
C ILE A 109 -3.81 -12.82 -6.91
N SER A 110 -4.96 -12.15 -7.10
CA SER A 110 -5.64 -12.10 -8.40
C SER A 110 -5.42 -10.74 -9.05
N SER A 111 -5.02 -10.73 -10.30
CA SER A 111 -4.85 -9.51 -11.08
C SER A 111 -6.13 -8.68 -11.20
N ILE A 112 -7.30 -9.30 -11.22
CA ILE A 112 -8.61 -8.62 -11.30
C ILE A 112 -8.83 -7.68 -10.11
N ASN A 113 -8.36 -8.05 -8.91
CA ASN A 113 -8.54 -7.25 -7.70
C ASN A 113 -7.39 -6.28 -7.42
N ASN A 114 -6.37 -6.26 -8.29
CA ASN A 114 -5.10 -5.57 -8.05
C ASN A 114 -4.70 -4.69 -9.23
N GLU A 115 -5.58 -3.75 -9.59
CA GLU A 115 -5.25 -2.69 -10.53
C GLU A 115 -4.11 -1.82 -9.98
N ALA A 116 -3.09 -1.61 -10.81
CA ALA A 116 -1.93 -0.81 -10.46
C ALA A 116 -2.23 0.67 -10.69
N LYS A 117 -3.08 1.25 -9.85
CA LYS A 117 -3.41 2.68 -9.90
C LYS A 117 -3.41 3.31 -8.52
N LEU A 118 -3.17 4.62 -8.51
CA LEU A 118 -3.30 5.45 -7.33
C LEU A 118 -4.77 5.74 -7.05
N ILE A 119 -5.23 5.50 -5.81
CA ILE A 119 -6.61 5.68 -5.36
C ILE A 119 -6.62 6.73 -4.25
N ASP A 120 -7.48 7.73 -4.35
CA ASP A 120 -7.65 8.71 -3.28
C ASP A 120 -8.41 8.11 -2.11
N VAL A 121 -8.00 8.45 -0.89
CA VAL A 121 -8.70 8.04 0.34
C VAL A 121 -9.96 8.86 0.51
N ASN A 122 -11.06 8.18 0.76
CA ASN A 122 -12.34 8.79 1.07
C ASN A 122 -12.46 9.02 2.58
N TYR A 123 -12.47 10.28 3.00
CA TYR A 123 -12.60 10.65 4.40
C TYR A 123 -14.07 10.71 4.80
N VAL A 124 -14.45 9.94 5.81
CA VAL A 124 -15.84 9.77 6.28
C VAL A 124 -15.97 10.15 7.75
N THR A 125 -17.17 10.56 8.14
CA THR A 125 -17.44 10.98 9.51
C THR A 125 -17.66 9.79 10.44
N SER A 126 -18.24 8.70 9.93
CA SER A 126 -18.54 7.49 10.70
C SER A 126 -18.11 6.22 9.95
N PRO A 127 -17.57 5.20 10.64
CA PRO A 127 -17.30 3.90 10.04
C PRO A 127 -18.53 3.23 9.41
N GLU A 128 -19.72 3.44 9.94
CA GLU A 128 -20.97 2.90 9.41
C GLU A 128 -21.25 3.39 7.99
N ASP A 129 -20.72 4.57 7.60
CA ASP A 129 -20.93 5.15 6.27
C ASP A 129 -20.32 4.29 5.17
N TYR A 130 -19.24 3.55 5.47
CA TYR A 130 -18.53 2.74 4.48
C TYR A 130 -18.60 1.23 4.69
N ILE A 131 -18.91 0.75 5.90
CA ILE A 131 -18.97 -0.70 6.18
C ILE A 131 -19.95 -1.38 5.23
N LYS A 132 -21.08 -0.77 4.94
CA LYS A 132 -22.11 -1.29 4.01
C LYS A 132 -21.60 -1.44 2.57
N ASP A 133 -20.57 -0.67 2.18
CA ASP A 133 -19.96 -0.76 0.86
C ASP A 133 -18.94 -1.89 0.75
N ILE A 134 -18.47 -2.37 1.90
CA ILE A 134 -17.44 -3.42 2.00
C ILE A 134 -18.05 -4.76 2.34
N VAL A 135 -18.94 -4.79 3.33
CA VAL A 135 -19.60 -6.02 3.80
C VAL A 135 -21.12 -5.82 3.73
N LYS A 136 -21.79 -6.66 2.95
CA LYS A 136 -23.25 -6.71 2.86
C LYS A 136 -23.72 -8.07 3.32
N GLU A 137 -24.68 -8.08 4.23
CA GLU A 137 -25.38 -9.27 4.66
C GLU A 137 -26.77 -9.29 4.03
N GLU A 138 -27.03 -10.22 3.11
CA GLU A 138 -28.30 -10.40 2.43
C GLU A 138 -28.64 -11.89 2.36
N ASN A 139 -29.86 -12.27 2.78
CA ASN A 139 -30.37 -13.65 2.68
C ASN A 139 -29.45 -14.70 3.32
N ASN A 140 -28.90 -14.41 4.50
CA ASN A 140 -27.93 -15.24 5.21
C ASN A 140 -26.60 -15.49 4.44
N MET A 141 -26.32 -14.65 3.44
CA MET A 141 -25.05 -14.64 2.73
C MET A 141 -24.29 -13.35 3.04
N ILE A 142 -22.98 -13.49 3.19
CA ILE A 142 -22.09 -12.34 3.36
C ILE A 142 -21.38 -12.08 2.04
N ASN A 143 -21.62 -10.90 1.49
CA ASN A 143 -20.93 -10.41 0.31
C ASN A 143 -19.84 -9.43 0.73
N ILE A 144 -18.60 -9.71 0.36
CA ILE A 144 -17.46 -8.84 0.62
C ILE A 144 -17.02 -8.22 -0.71
N SER A 145 -16.86 -6.89 -0.70
CA SER A 145 -16.32 -6.12 -1.83
C SER A 145 -14.84 -5.79 -1.60
N PRO A 146 -13.89 -6.67 -2.00
CA PRO A 146 -12.46 -6.46 -1.71
C PRO A 146 -11.91 -5.16 -2.26
N LYS A 147 -12.48 -4.69 -3.39
CA LYS A 147 -12.09 -3.43 -4.05
C LYS A 147 -12.30 -2.18 -3.17
N ASN A 148 -13.12 -2.27 -2.14
CA ASN A 148 -13.44 -1.15 -1.26
C ASN A 148 -12.66 -1.20 0.07
N ILE A 149 -11.92 -2.27 0.34
CA ILE A 149 -11.08 -2.38 1.55
C ILE A 149 -9.89 -1.42 1.41
N GLY A 150 -9.63 -0.61 2.44
CA GLY A 150 -8.48 0.28 2.51
C GLY A 150 -8.58 1.55 1.66
N ILE A 151 -9.80 1.97 1.28
CA ILE A 151 -10.02 3.26 0.58
C ILE A 151 -10.76 4.28 1.45
N TYR A 152 -11.15 3.93 2.66
CA TYR A 152 -11.84 4.83 3.60
C TYR A 152 -10.97 5.08 4.82
N LYS A 153 -11.07 6.30 5.37
CA LYS A 153 -10.42 6.73 6.61
C LYS A 153 -11.32 7.73 7.34
N ARG A 154 -11.17 7.82 8.64
CA ARG A 154 -11.93 8.82 9.40
C ARG A 154 -11.53 10.23 9.02
N LYS A 155 -12.51 11.17 9.11
CA LYS A 155 -12.32 12.57 8.74
C LYS A 155 -11.24 13.29 9.57
N GLU A 156 -10.97 12.84 10.77
CA GLU A 156 -9.91 13.35 11.63
C GLU A 156 -8.52 13.22 11.01
N TRP A 157 -8.36 12.29 10.06
CA TRP A 157 -7.12 12.07 9.30
C TRP A 157 -7.05 12.86 7.99
N ASP A 158 -8.06 13.67 7.65
CA ASP A 158 -8.12 14.40 6.38
C ASP A 158 -6.94 15.35 6.16
N CYS A 159 -6.25 15.76 7.24
CA CYS A 159 -5.02 16.52 7.14
C CYS A 159 -3.90 15.81 6.35
N GLN A 160 -3.96 14.49 6.18
CA GLN A 160 -2.98 13.71 5.43
C GLN A 160 -3.13 13.88 3.92
N LYS A 161 -4.33 14.18 3.40
CA LYS A 161 -4.64 14.26 1.95
C LYS A 161 -4.07 13.06 1.21
N GLU A 162 -4.43 11.88 1.71
CA GLU A 162 -3.78 10.63 1.34
C GLU A 162 -4.34 10.06 0.04
N SER A 163 -3.42 9.51 -0.77
CA SER A 163 -3.72 8.63 -1.91
C SER A 163 -2.90 7.35 -1.75
N ARG A 164 -3.42 6.21 -2.23
CA ARG A 164 -2.81 4.90 -1.99
C ARG A 164 -2.65 4.07 -3.25
N PHE A 165 -1.54 3.35 -3.34
CA PHE A 165 -1.54 2.09 -4.08
C PHE A 165 -1.94 0.97 -3.14
N ARG A 166 -2.65 -0.03 -3.67
CA ARG A 166 -3.23 -1.09 -2.87
C ARG A 166 -3.04 -2.47 -3.51
N LEU A 167 -2.82 -3.47 -2.66
CA LEU A 167 -2.85 -4.88 -3.01
C LEU A 167 -3.88 -5.60 -2.14
N ILE A 168 -4.72 -6.42 -2.76
CA ILE A 168 -5.59 -7.37 -2.07
C ILE A 168 -4.96 -8.75 -2.17
N ILE A 169 -4.72 -9.36 -1.04
CA ILE A 169 -4.11 -10.68 -0.88
C ILE A 169 -5.13 -11.59 -0.20
N PHE A 170 -5.34 -12.77 -0.77
CA PHE A 170 -6.31 -13.75 -0.27
C PHE A 170 -5.56 -14.87 0.45
N PRO A 171 -5.65 -14.95 1.79
CA PRO A 171 -4.98 -16.02 2.55
C PRO A 171 -5.58 -17.38 2.20
N VAL A 172 -4.71 -18.36 2.04
CA VAL A 172 -5.10 -19.75 1.78
C VAL A 172 -4.20 -20.66 2.59
N ASN A 173 -4.82 -21.56 3.35
CA ASN A 173 -4.06 -22.57 4.07
C ASN A 173 -3.20 -23.38 3.08
N PRO A 174 -1.89 -23.55 3.33
CA PRO A 174 -0.95 -24.23 2.43
C PRO A 174 -1.43 -25.58 1.91
N LYS A 175 -2.15 -26.36 2.72
CA LYS A 175 -2.71 -27.66 2.30
C LYS A 175 -3.63 -27.55 1.06
N TYR A 176 -4.34 -26.42 0.91
CA TYR A 176 -5.19 -26.20 -0.27
C TYR A 176 -4.40 -25.72 -1.47
N VAL A 177 -3.37 -24.90 -1.25
CA VAL A 177 -2.48 -24.44 -2.33
C VAL A 177 -1.83 -25.62 -3.03
N GLU A 178 -1.29 -26.58 -2.27
CA GLU A 178 -0.67 -27.78 -2.83
C GLU A 178 -1.64 -28.63 -3.67
N ILE A 179 -2.90 -28.74 -3.24
CA ILE A 179 -3.94 -29.48 -3.98
C ILE A 179 -4.26 -28.79 -5.32
N ILE A 180 -4.41 -27.47 -5.30
CA ILE A 180 -4.78 -26.69 -6.48
C ILE A 180 -3.65 -26.68 -7.51
N GLN A 181 -2.40 -26.46 -7.07
CA GLN A 181 -1.23 -26.37 -7.96
C GLN A 181 -0.91 -27.70 -8.68
N LYS A 182 -1.31 -28.83 -8.13
CA LYS A 182 -1.19 -30.14 -8.80
C LYS A 182 -2.15 -30.34 -9.96
N ARG A 183 -3.15 -29.45 -10.13
CA ARG A 183 -4.18 -29.55 -11.18
C ARG A 183 -3.81 -28.68 -12.37
N LYS A 184 -4.02 -29.20 -13.58
CA LYS A 184 -3.92 -28.41 -14.80
C LYS A 184 -5.29 -27.76 -15.05
N LEU A 185 -5.44 -26.50 -14.68
CA LEU A 185 -6.69 -25.74 -14.76
C LEU A 185 -6.48 -24.52 -15.68
N ASP A 186 -7.53 -24.12 -16.37
CA ASP A 186 -7.61 -22.81 -17.00
C ASP A 186 -7.77 -21.71 -15.92
N ASP A 187 -7.50 -20.46 -16.30
CA ASP A 187 -7.46 -19.32 -15.36
C ASP A 187 -8.78 -19.11 -14.59
N PHE A 188 -9.93 -19.35 -15.23
CA PHE A 188 -11.23 -19.18 -14.58
C PHE A 188 -11.50 -20.28 -13.55
N SER A 189 -11.25 -21.53 -13.91
CA SER A 189 -11.35 -22.69 -13.01
C SER A 189 -10.38 -22.58 -11.86
N LEU A 190 -9.15 -22.09 -12.13
CA LEU A 190 -8.12 -21.84 -11.12
C LEU A 190 -8.57 -20.78 -10.11
N LEU A 191 -9.11 -19.64 -10.58
CA LEU A 191 -9.63 -18.59 -9.73
C LEU A 191 -10.79 -19.08 -8.86
N THR A 192 -11.72 -19.84 -9.45
CA THR A 192 -12.87 -20.42 -8.73
C THR A 192 -12.42 -21.33 -7.59
N GLN A 193 -11.44 -22.21 -7.85
CA GLN A 193 -10.90 -23.10 -6.81
C GLN A 193 -10.11 -22.32 -5.74
N ALA A 194 -9.34 -21.32 -6.14
CA ALA A 194 -8.62 -20.45 -5.21
C ALA A 194 -9.58 -19.70 -4.27
N MET A 195 -10.68 -19.16 -4.81
CA MET A 195 -11.71 -18.51 -3.99
C MET A 195 -12.41 -19.49 -3.04
N GLY A 196 -12.69 -20.72 -3.49
CA GLY A 196 -13.20 -21.78 -2.62
C GLY A 196 -12.24 -22.12 -1.48
N ALA A 197 -10.95 -22.23 -1.77
CA ALA A 197 -9.92 -22.48 -0.78
C ALA A 197 -9.76 -21.29 0.21
N PHE A 198 -9.87 -20.06 -0.27
CA PHE A 198 -9.93 -18.87 0.57
C PHE A 198 -11.11 -18.91 1.53
N CYS A 199 -12.32 -19.17 1.05
CA CYS A 199 -13.52 -19.29 1.88
C CYS A 199 -13.37 -20.38 2.95
N GLN A 200 -12.77 -21.51 2.59
CA GLN A 200 -12.52 -22.59 3.53
C GLN A 200 -11.45 -22.19 4.58
N SER A 201 -10.41 -21.50 4.16
CA SER A 201 -9.38 -20.99 5.08
C SER A 201 -9.94 -19.95 6.06
N LEU A 202 -10.89 -19.11 5.63
CA LEU A 202 -11.62 -18.19 6.51
C LEU A 202 -12.41 -18.95 7.58
N LYS A 203 -13.14 -20.02 7.19
CA LYS A 203 -13.88 -20.87 8.15
C LYS A 203 -12.97 -21.52 9.18
N GLU A 204 -11.75 -21.84 8.77
CA GLU A 204 -10.71 -22.41 9.66
C GLU A 204 -9.98 -21.31 10.46
N SER A 205 -10.38 -20.03 10.36
CA SER A 205 -9.72 -18.90 10.99
C SER A 205 -8.23 -18.80 10.65
N TYR A 206 -7.86 -19.21 9.44
CA TYR A 206 -6.47 -19.17 8.99
C TYR A 206 -6.02 -17.71 8.85
N LYS A 207 -4.85 -17.40 9.40
CA LYS A 207 -4.26 -16.06 9.39
C LYS A 207 -2.96 -16.08 8.61
N ILE A 208 -2.79 -15.06 7.74
CA ILE A 208 -1.53 -14.84 7.03
C ILE A 208 -0.50 -14.20 7.97
N SER A 209 0.74 -14.67 7.90
CA SER A 209 1.86 -14.11 8.65
C SER A 209 2.50 -12.88 7.98
N LEU A 210 2.23 -12.67 6.69
CA LEU A 210 2.79 -11.57 5.91
C LEU A 210 2.35 -10.21 6.47
N LEU A 211 3.30 -9.35 6.85
CA LEU A 211 3.05 -8.00 7.38
C LEU A 211 3.25 -6.90 6.33
N TYR A 212 3.99 -7.19 5.27
CA TYR A 212 4.25 -6.26 4.18
C TYR A 212 4.63 -7.01 2.90
N LYS A 213 4.47 -6.34 1.76
CA LYS A 213 4.96 -6.81 0.46
C LYS A 213 5.72 -5.69 -0.23
N ASP A 214 6.96 -5.97 -0.62
CA ASP A 214 7.80 -5.02 -1.33
C ASP A 214 7.55 -5.16 -2.84
N MET A 215 7.19 -4.03 -3.49
CA MET A 215 6.81 -3.98 -4.90
C MET A 215 7.90 -3.29 -5.73
N PRO A 216 8.33 -3.90 -6.84
CA PRO A 216 9.42 -3.37 -7.65
C PRO A 216 9.04 -2.09 -8.37
N ILE A 217 9.95 -1.13 -8.40
CA ILE A 217 9.83 0.13 -9.14
C ILE A 217 10.75 0.16 -10.37
N LYS A 218 10.34 0.93 -11.37
CA LYS A 218 11.10 1.15 -12.58
C LYS A 218 12.41 1.87 -12.27
N LYS A 219 13.47 1.52 -12.99
CA LYS A 219 14.76 2.21 -12.85
C LYS A 219 14.64 3.69 -13.15
N GLU A 220 13.91 4.05 -14.20
CA GLU A 220 13.69 5.42 -14.66
C GLU A 220 13.01 6.30 -13.59
N ALA A 221 12.14 5.72 -12.78
CA ALA A 221 11.50 6.42 -11.67
C ALA A 221 12.52 6.79 -10.58
N LEU A 222 13.46 5.88 -10.28
CA LEU A 222 14.55 6.13 -9.32
C LEU A 222 15.60 7.09 -9.90
N ASP A 223 15.92 6.97 -11.18
CA ASP A 223 16.88 7.87 -11.83
C ASP A 223 16.42 9.35 -11.78
N ASN A 224 15.10 9.60 -11.69
CA ASN A 224 14.49 10.92 -11.61
C ASN A 224 13.87 11.24 -10.24
N ILE A 225 14.35 10.60 -9.18
CA ILE A 225 13.82 10.78 -7.82
C ILE A 225 14.04 12.20 -7.31
N GLU A 226 13.03 12.76 -6.66
CA GLU A 226 13.13 14.03 -5.95
C GLU A 226 13.14 13.77 -4.44
N ILE A 227 14.10 14.33 -3.73
CA ILE A 227 14.19 14.27 -2.29
C ILE A 227 14.12 15.68 -1.71
N MET A 228 13.17 15.91 -0.82
CA MET A 228 13.14 17.11 0.00
C MET A 228 13.59 16.76 1.42
N LEU A 229 14.62 17.44 1.89
CA LEU A 229 15.14 17.30 3.26
C LEU A 229 14.17 17.93 4.25
N GLY A 230 13.90 17.26 5.34
CA GLY A 230 13.02 17.74 6.41
C GLY A 230 13.50 19.06 7.03
N PRO A 231 12.59 19.81 7.68
CA PRO A 231 12.91 21.12 8.26
C PRO A 231 14.12 21.15 9.19
N ASN A 232 14.34 20.07 9.93
CA ASN A 232 15.41 19.97 10.94
C ASN A 232 16.47 18.91 10.59
N THR A 233 16.57 18.52 9.31
CA THR A 233 17.63 17.65 8.83
C THR A 233 18.99 18.30 9.05
N SER A 234 19.90 17.60 9.72
CA SER A 234 21.28 18.03 9.99
C SER A 234 22.16 17.94 8.75
N GLU A 235 23.32 18.61 8.77
CA GLU A 235 24.30 18.51 7.68
C GLU A 235 24.84 17.06 7.53
N GLY A 236 24.96 16.29 8.62
CA GLY A 236 25.35 14.88 8.56
C GLY A 236 24.30 14.01 7.87
N GLU A 237 23.02 14.19 8.21
CA GLU A 237 21.89 13.50 7.54
C GLU A 237 21.80 13.88 6.06
N ARG A 238 22.05 15.15 5.73
CA ARG A 238 22.14 15.60 4.34
C ARG A 238 23.25 14.89 3.58
N ALA A 239 24.46 14.83 4.15
CA ALA A 239 25.60 14.15 3.52
C ALA A 239 25.30 12.66 3.26
N ILE A 240 24.56 11.99 4.16
CA ILE A 240 24.10 10.61 3.95
C ILE A 240 23.15 10.53 2.74
N VAL A 241 22.17 11.43 2.64
CA VAL A 241 21.22 11.46 1.52
C VAL A 241 21.96 11.70 0.19
N GLU A 242 22.90 12.66 0.15
CA GLU A 242 23.73 12.93 -1.03
C GLU A 242 24.54 11.70 -1.47
N ALA A 243 25.15 11.01 -0.51
CA ALA A 243 25.90 9.77 -0.78
C ALA A 243 25.01 8.65 -1.32
N LEU A 244 23.80 8.45 -0.77
CA LEU A 244 22.85 7.46 -1.25
C LEU A 244 22.38 7.70 -2.69
N LEU A 245 22.32 8.97 -3.11
CA LEU A 245 21.80 9.36 -4.42
C LEU A 245 22.88 9.44 -5.52
N THR A 246 24.14 9.25 -5.22
CA THR A 246 25.27 9.39 -6.17
C THR A 246 25.08 8.54 -7.44
N SER A 247 24.44 7.37 -7.34
CA SER A 247 24.21 6.45 -8.47
C SER A 247 22.97 6.76 -9.31
N PHE A 248 22.21 7.81 -8.98
CA PHE A 248 20.96 8.16 -9.65
C PHE A 248 21.14 9.50 -10.40
N PRO A 249 21.27 9.48 -11.75
CA PRO A 249 21.87 10.60 -12.51
C PRO A 249 21.05 11.89 -12.51
N ASN A 250 19.73 11.79 -12.41
CA ASN A 250 18.80 12.94 -12.51
C ASN A 250 18.09 13.26 -11.19
N HIS A 251 18.65 12.78 -10.07
CA HIS A 251 18.06 13.08 -8.77
C HIS A 251 18.07 14.57 -8.45
N ILE A 252 17.07 15.01 -7.69
CA ILE A 252 16.96 16.39 -7.23
C ILE A 252 16.88 16.39 -5.72
N ILE A 253 17.72 17.21 -5.05
CA ILE A 253 17.65 17.44 -3.61
C ILE A 253 17.17 18.87 -3.37
N LYS A 254 16.15 19.02 -2.54
CA LYS A 254 15.55 20.29 -2.13
C LYS A 254 15.56 20.43 -0.61
N TYR A 255 15.53 21.66 -0.12
CA TYR A 255 15.28 21.94 1.28
C TYR A 255 13.80 22.22 1.52
N SER A 256 13.32 21.84 2.70
CA SER A 256 12.01 22.24 3.16
C SER A 256 11.90 23.78 3.24
N TYR A 257 10.75 24.29 2.81
CA TYR A 257 10.40 25.71 3.02
C TYR A 257 10.44 26.09 4.52
N PHE A 258 10.22 25.12 5.40
CA PHE A 258 10.18 25.31 6.85
C PHE A 258 11.57 25.24 7.52
N LYS A 259 12.66 25.02 6.78
CA LYS A 259 14.03 25.01 7.33
C LYS A 259 14.32 26.32 8.07
N GLY A 260 14.69 26.21 9.34
CA GLY A 260 14.95 27.36 10.21
C GLY A 260 13.72 28.15 10.69
N LYS A 261 12.50 27.70 10.32
CA LYS A 261 11.24 28.36 10.69
C LYS A 261 10.44 27.59 11.75
N ILE A 262 10.87 26.40 12.11
CA ILE A 262 10.22 25.54 13.11
C ILE A 262 11.18 25.31 14.27
N ARG A 263 10.68 25.46 15.49
CA ARG A 263 11.36 25.03 16.72
C ARG A 263 10.66 23.78 17.24
N ILE A 264 11.42 22.70 17.41
CA ILE A 264 10.95 21.53 18.15
C ILE A 264 11.18 21.84 19.63
N LYS A 265 10.12 21.73 20.44
CA LYS A 265 10.20 21.80 21.89
C LYS A 265 10.54 20.45 22.47
#